data_e74cc6ce63dd6f496272b63ec312387c
#
_entry.id   e74cc6ce63dd6f496272b63ec312387c
#
_cell.length_a   1.000
_cell.length_b   1.000
_cell.length_c   1.000
_cell.angle_alpha   90.00
_cell.angle_beta   90.00
_cell.angle_gamma   90.00
#
_symmetry.space_group_name_H-M   'P 1'
#
loop_
_entity.id
_entity.type
_entity.pdbx_description
1 polymer ?
#
loop_
_entity_poly.entity_id
_entity_poly.type
_entity_poly.pdbx_seq_one_letter_code
_entity_poly.pdbx_strand_id
1 'polypeptide(L)'
;FGIEFPLFAFSHCRDVVAEVSRAGGLGVFGALSLSPEQLEQELTWIDQHVDGKPYGVDVVVPNTIAGQGEQLDSEKILKLIPDEHKTFVNKILKTNDIDTSDLNADRKEHLRYAMNLQESGAQELLDVAFSYPIKLIANALGVAPKIMLDMAKKNDVAAAALVGTKEH
;
A
#
# COMPACT_ATOMS: atom_id res chain seq x y z
N PHE A 1 15.79 -5.59 -14.27
CA PHE A 1 15.58 -5.84 -12.85
C PHE A 1 16.74 -6.56 -12.16
N GLY A 2 17.59 -7.30 -12.89
CA GLY A 2 18.66 -8.10 -12.30
C GLY A 2 18.15 -9.38 -11.62
N ILE A 3 16.99 -9.90 -12.03
CA ILE A 3 16.41 -11.16 -11.57
C ILE A 3 16.86 -12.34 -12.44
N GLU A 4 16.88 -13.54 -11.86
CA GLU A 4 17.26 -14.78 -12.55
C GLU A 4 16.07 -15.40 -13.28
N PHE A 5 14.86 -15.22 -12.71
CA PHE A 5 13.60 -15.73 -13.27
C PHE A 5 12.60 -14.59 -13.46
N PRO A 6 11.78 -14.60 -14.52
CA PRO A 6 10.75 -13.58 -14.74
C PRO A 6 9.54 -13.80 -13.80
N LEU A 7 9.80 -13.86 -12.50
CA LEU A 7 8.82 -14.09 -11.46
C LEU A 7 8.75 -12.87 -10.54
N PHE A 8 7.56 -12.28 -10.44
CA PHE A 8 7.24 -11.26 -9.46
C PHE A 8 6.27 -11.82 -8.45
N ALA A 9 6.53 -11.64 -7.17
CA ALA A 9 5.66 -12.13 -6.11
C ALA A 9 5.33 -11.01 -5.11
N PHE A 10 4.04 -10.72 -5.00
CA PHE A 10 3.51 -9.75 -4.07
C PHE A 10 3.26 -10.39 -2.70
N SER A 11 3.61 -9.67 -1.62
CA SER A 11 3.28 -10.06 -0.26
C SER A 11 3.27 -8.86 0.69
N HIS A 12 2.42 -8.92 1.73
CA HIS A 12 2.49 -8.04 2.89
C HIS A 12 3.48 -8.54 3.95
N CYS A 13 4.07 -9.73 3.75
CA CYS A 13 5.05 -10.30 4.65
C CYS A 13 6.45 -10.03 4.10
N ARG A 14 7.26 -9.27 4.83
CA ARG A 14 8.64 -8.91 4.45
C ARG A 14 9.54 -10.13 4.24
N ASP A 15 9.35 -11.19 5.06
CA ASP A 15 10.12 -12.44 4.92
C ASP A 15 9.90 -13.09 3.55
N VAL A 16 8.64 -13.13 3.09
CA VAL A 16 8.30 -13.66 1.76
C VAL A 16 8.93 -12.82 0.66
N VAL A 17 8.89 -11.49 0.78
CA VAL A 17 9.52 -10.57 -0.17
C VAL A 17 11.03 -10.83 -0.25
N ALA A 18 11.70 -10.92 0.89
CA ALA A 18 13.13 -11.17 0.94
C ALA A 18 13.50 -12.55 0.34
N GLU A 19 12.77 -13.61 0.69
CA GLU A 19 13.06 -14.96 0.18
C GLU A 19 12.81 -15.08 -1.33
N VAL A 20 11.75 -14.46 -1.86
CA VAL A 20 11.50 -14.43 -3.32
C VAL A 20 12.65 -13.72 -4.05
N SER A 21 13.11 -12.60 -3.54
CA SER A 21 14.23 -11.84 -4.11
C SER A 21 15.54 -12.64 -4.05
N ARG A 22 15.84 -13.26 -2.91
CA ARG A 22 17.02 -14.12 -2.73
C ARG A 22 16.99 -15.36 -3.63
N ALA A 23 15.80 -15.92 -3.86
CA ALA A 23 15.60 -17.05 -4.77
C ALA A 23 15.76 -16.69 -6.26
N GLY A 24 15.99 -15.41 -6.61
CA GLY A 24 16.22 -14.97 -7.99
C GLY A 24 15.01 -14.38 -8.70
N GLY A 25 13.88 -14.24 -8.01
CA GLY A 25 12.72 -13.48 -8.46
C GLY A 25 12.78 -12.02 -8.04
N LEU A 26 11.61 -11.34 -8.05
CA LEU A 26 11.43 -9.99 -7.52
C LEU A 26 10.28 -9.99 -6.52
N GLY A 27 10.62 -9.94 -5.23
CA GLY A 27 9.62 -9.73 -4.18
C GLY A 27 9.08 -8.31 -4.22
N VAL A 28 7.77 -8.15 -4.08
CA VAL A 28 7.09 -6.85 -4.08
C VAL A 28 6.33 -6.69 -2.77
N PHE A 29 6.72 -5.72 -1.98
CA PHE A 29 6.14 -5.48 -0.65
C PHE A 29 4.90 -4.59 -0.73
N GLY A 30 3.78 -5.05 -0.18
CA GLY A 30 2.52 -4.31 -0.12
C GLY A 30 2.50 -3.33 1.05
N ALA A 31 2.51 -2.03 0.76
CA ALA A 31 2.69 -0.96 1.75
C ALA A 31 1.40 -0.23 2.15
N LEU A 32 0.24 -0.63 1.61
CA LEU A 32 -0.99 0.15 1.67
C LEU A 32 -1.48 0.52 3.08
N SER A 33 -1.37 -0.40 4.04
CA SER A 33 -1.90 -0.22 5.40
C SER A 33 -0.90 0.36 6.39
N LEU A 34 0.32 0.67 5.97
CA LEU A 34 1.40 1.12 6.83
C LEU A 34 1.44 2.64 6.96
N SER A 35 1.91 3.13 8.10
CA SER A 35 2.37 4.51 8.20
C SER A 35 3.74 4.67 7.52
N PRO A 36 4.17 5.90 7.18
CA PRO A 36 5.53 6.13 6.65
C PRO A 36 6.62 5.52 7.53
N GLU A 37 6.51 5.65 8.86
CA GLU A 37 7.49 5.11 9.82
C GLU A 37 7.47 3.57 9.85
N GLN A 38 6.29 2.95 9.73
CA GLN A 38 6.17 1.50 9.64
C GLN A 38 6.76 1.00 8.32
N LEU A 39 6.49 1.68 7.21
CA LEU A 39 7.07 1.35 5.92
C LEU A 39 8.60 1.45 5.95
N GLU A 40 9.15 2.49 6.56
CA GLU A 40 10.59 2.65 6.74
C GLU A 40 11.20 1.47 7.51
N GLN A 41 10.56 1.02 8.59
CA GLN A 41 11.01 -0.14 9.36
C GLN A 41 11.00 -1.43 8.53
N GLU A 42 9.92 -1.66 7.77
CA GLU A 42 9.81 -2.85 6.92
C GLU A 42 10.82 -2.84 5.78
N LEU A 43 11.00 -1.70 5.11
CA LEU A 43 11.96 -1.58 4.02
C LEU A 43 13.42 -1.66 4.51
N THR A 44 13.72 -1.11 5.69
CA THR A 44 15.03 -1.28 6.33
C THR A 44 15.33 -2.75 6.55
N TRP A 45 14.36 -3.50 7.07
CA TRP A 45 14.52 -4.93 7.30
C TRP A 45 14.70 -5.69 5.97
N ILE A 46 13.84 -5.42 4.96
CA ILE A 46 13.93 -6.07 3.65
C ILE A 46 15.32 -5.82 3.03
N ASP A 47 15.78 -4.58 2.99
CA ASP A 47 17.05 -4.19 2.40
C ASP A 47 18.24 -4.93 3.05
N GLN A 48 18.18 -5.15 4.36
CA GLN A 48 19.18 -5.93 5.10
C GLN A 48 19.13 -7.44 4.85
N HIS A 49 18.00 -7.97 4.33
CA HIS A 49 17.78 -9.41 4.21
C HIS A 49 17.66 -9.93 2.77
N VAL A 50 17.70 -9.06 1.78
CA VAL A 50 17.64 -9.46 0.36
C VAL A 50 19.01 -9.83 -0.23
N ASP A 51 20.10 -9.75 0.53
CA ASP A 51 21.48 -10.03 0.07
C ASP A 51 21.86 -9.22 -1.19
N GLY A 52 21.43 -7.96 -1.28
CA GLY A 52 21.65 -7.09 -2.43
C GLY A 52 20.84 -7.46 -3.69
N LYS A 53 19.91 -8.39 -3.58
CA LYS A 53 18.98 -8.75 -4.66
C LYS A 53 17.89 -7.68 -4.82
N PRO A 54 17.32 -7.52 -6.04
CA PRO A 54 16.29 -6.52 -6.30
C PRO A 54 14.96 -6.85 -5.63
N TYR A 55 14.28 -5.82 -5.19
CA TYR A 55 12.91 -5.90 -4.67
C TYR A 55 12.09 -4.69 -5.12
N GLY A 56 10.79 -4.73 -4.90
CA GLY A 56 9.87 -3.66 -5.24
C GLY A 56 8.90 -3.35 -4.11
N VAL A 57 8.16 -2.26 -4.28
CA VAL A 57 7.10 -1.83 -3.38
C VAL A 57 5.81 -1.61 -4.17
N ASP A 58 4.69 -2.00 -3.57
CA ASP A 58 3.35 -1.74 -4.08
C ASP A 58 2.64 -0.78 -3.13
N VAL A 59 2.16 0.31 -3.69
CA VAL A 59 1.40 1.35 -2.98
C VAL A 59 0.03 1.54 -3.63
N VAL A 60 -0.85 2.28 -2.98
CA VAL A 60 -2.09 2.74 -3.60
C VAL A 60 -2.08 4.25 -3.69
N VAL A 61 -1.97 4.75 -4.89
CA VAL A 61 -2.08 6.18 -5.19
C VAL A 61 -3.27 6.39 -6.12
N PRO A 62 -4.43 6.81 -5.61
CA PRO A 62 -5.62 6.95 -6.42
C PRO A 62 -5.51 8.15 -7.37
N ASN A 63 -5.99 8.00 -8.60
CA ASN A 63 -6.09 9.10 -9.57
C ASN A 63 -7.27 10.05 -9.29
N THR A 64 -8.31 9.53 -8.64
CA THR A 64 -9.50 10.29 -8.25
C THR A 64 -9.87 9.94 -6.83
N ILE A 65 -9.94 10.95 -5.98
CA ILE A 65 -10.38 10.81 -4.59
C ILE A 65 -11.76 11.46 -4.50
N ALA A 66 -12.72 10.75 -3.89
CA ALA A 66 -14.00 11.35 -3.54
C ALA A 66 -13.73 12.55 -2.59
N GLY A 67 -14.19 13.75 -2.98
CA GLY A 67 -13.93 14.96 -2.21
C GLY A 67 -12.59 15.66 -2.55
N GLN A 68 -12.13 15.59 -3.80
CA GLN A 68 -10.95 16.31 -4.28
C GLN A 68 -11.01 17.79 -3.85
N GLY A 69 -10.06 18.22 -3.00
CA GLY A 69 -9.98 19.58 -2.46
C GLY A 69 -10.50 19.75 -1.03
N GLU A 70 -11.13 18.73 -0.41
CA GLU A 70 -11.47 18.73 1.01
C GLU A 70 -10.57 17.76 1.77
N GLN A 71 -9.95 18.21 2.86
CA GLN A 71 -9.36 17.29 3.83
C GLN A 71 -10.49 16.49 4.49
N LEU A 72 -10.58 15.22 4.12
CA LEU A 72 -11.49 14.27 4.76
C LEU A 72 -10.84 13.83 6.08
N ASP A 73 -11.39 14.29 7.19
CA ASP A 73 -11.06 13.73 8.50
C ASP A 73 -11.79 12.37 8.70
N SER A 74 -11.32 11.64 9.71
CA SER A 74 -11.86 10.32 10.05
C SER A 74 -13.37 10.30 10.26
N GLU A 75 -13.93 11.37 10.82
CA GLU A 75 -15.38 11.45 11.09
C GLU A 75 -16.18 11.64 9.80
N LYS A 76 -15.67 12.44 8.86
CA LYS A 76 -16.29 12.62 7.55
C LYS A 76 -16.28 11.32 6.75
N ILE A 77 -15.17 10.58 6.76
CA ILE A 77 -15.07 9.28 6.10
C ILE A 77 -16.08 8.29 6.69
N LEU A 78 -16.19 8.20 8.01
CA LEU A 78 -17.15 7.32 8.68
C LEU A 78 -18.61 7.67 8.36
N LYS A 79 -18.92 8.94 8.10
CA LYS A 79 -20.27 9.39 7.68
C LYS A 79 -20.61 9.00 6.24
N LEU A 80 -19.61 8.74 5.39
CA LEU A 80 -19.81 8.25 4.02
C LEU A 80 -20.23 6.78 3.97
N ILE A 81 -20.01 6.02 5.04
CA ILE A 81 -20.40 4.61 5.10
C ILE A 81 -21.92 4.53 5.33
N PRO A 82 -22.70 3.92 4.43
CA PRO A 82 -24.14 3.77 4.59
C PRO A 82 -24.50 3.05 5.89
N ASP A 83 -25.59 3.48 6.54
CA ASP A 83 -26.01 2.89 7.81
C ASP A 83 -26.45 1.41 7.68
N GLU A 84 -26.92 1.01 6.51
CA GLU A 84 -27.22 -0.40 6.21
C GLU A 84 -25.97 -1.28 6.30
N HIS A 85 -24.80 -0.81 5.86
CA HIS A 85 -23.53 -1.54 5.98
C HIS A 85 -23.09 -1.67 7.43
N LYS A 86 -23.22 -0.59 8.21
CA LYS A 86 -22.94 -0.59 9.66
C LYS A 86 -23.84 -1.58 10.40
N THR A 87 -25.13 -1.58 10.07
CA THR A 87 -26.12 -2.49 10.65
C THR A 87 -25.80 -3.94 10.31
N PHE A 88 -25.44 -4.22 9.06
CA PHE A 88 -25.05 -5.56 8.60
C PHE A 88 -23.82 -6.08 9.33
N VAL A 89 -22.76 -5.28 9.42
CA VAL A 89 -21.54 -5.63 10.15
C VAL A 89 -21.84 -5.91 11.62
N ASN A 90 -22.58 -5.03 12.29
CA ASN A 90 -22.98 -5.23 13.70
C ASN A 90 -23.79 -6.52 13.92
N LYS A 91 -24.62 -6.88 12.96
CA LYS A 91 -25.35 -8.16 13.00
C LYS A 91 -24.41 -9.35 12.93
N ILE A 92 -23.43 -9.33 12.02
CA ILE A 92 -22.42 -10.40 11.90
C ILE A 92 -21.64 -10.53 13.21
N LEU A 93 -21.10 -9.42 13.73
CA LEU A 93 -20.32 -9.41 14.97
C LEU A 93 -21.12 -10.03 16.15
N LYS A 94 -22.36 -9.61 16.34
CA LYS A 94 -23.24 -10.15 17.38
C LYS A 94 -23.57 -11.63 17.20
N THR A 95 -23.81 -12.07 15.94
CA THR A 95 -24.16 -13.46 15.64
C THR A 95 -23.01 -14.41 15.92
N ASN A 96 -21.76 -13.92 15.86
CA ASN A 96 -20.57 -14.72 16.08
C ASN A 96 -19.91 -14.46 17.45
N ASP A 97 -20.62 -13.80 18.37
CA ASP A 97 -20.13 -13.46 19.71
C ASP A 97 -18.74 -12.77 19.73
N ILE A 98 -18.49 -11.92 18.72
CA ILE A 98 -17.24 -11.18 18.63
C ILE A 98 -17.31 -9.99 19.58
N ASP A 99 -16.34 -9.88 20.48
CA ASP A 99 -16.20 -8.73 21.38
C ASP A 99 -15.91 -7.45 20.56
N THR A 100 -16.71 -6.44 20.82
CA THR A 100 -16.62 -5.14 20.12
C THR A 100 -16.18 -4.01 21.04
N SER A 101 -15.73 -4.30 22.26
CA SER A 101 -15.34 -3.32 23.27
C SER A 101 -14.16 -2.44 22.83
N ASP A 102 -13.21 -3.01 22.07
CA ASP A 102 -12.00 -2.32 21.58
C ASP A 102 -12.09 -1.80 20.16
N LEU A 103 -13.22 -1.97 19.47
CA LEU A 103 -13.39 -1.52 18.07
C LEU A 103 -13.08 -0.04 17.80
N ASN A 104 -13.13 0.82 18.81
CA ASN A 104 -12.82 2.23 18.64
C ASN A 104 -11.30 2.50 18.59
N ALA A 105 -10.49 1.67 19.21
CA ALA A 105 -9.03 1.73 19.09
C ALA A 105 -8.60 1.20 17.72
N ASP A 106 -9.10 0.03 17.33
CA ASP A 106 -8.84 -0.60 16.04
C ASP A 106 -9.33 0.27 14.86
N ARG A 107 -10.50 0.93 15.01
CA ARG A 107 -11.01 1.88 14.00
C ARG A 107 -10.07 3.04 13.75
N LYS A 108 -9.37 3.57 14.75
CA LYS A 108 -8.39 4.65 14.58
C LYS A 108 -7.16 4.18 13.79
N GLU A 109 -6.74 2.95 13.98
CA GLU A 109 -5.63 2.35 13.25
C GLU A 109 -6.01 2.07 11.79
N HIS A 110 -7.19 1.50 11.55
CA HIS A 110 -7.69 1.27 10.19
C HIS A 110 -8.05 2.56 9.42
N LEU A 111 -8.31 3.66 10.11
CA LEU A 111 -8.48 4.97 9.47
C LEU A 111 -7.18 5.53 8.89
N ARG A 112 -6.00 5.06 9.32
CA ARG A 112 -4.73 5.36 8.64
C ARG A 112 -4.73 4.91 7.19
N TYR A 113 -5.31 3.75 6.90
CA TYR A 113 -5.52 3.29 5.54
C TYR A 113 -6.22 4.35 4.66
N ALA A 114 -7.27 4.97 5.18
CA ALA A 114 -7.97 6.02 4.47
C ALA A 114 -7.14 7.31 4.30
N MET A 115 -6.21 7.58 5.21
CA MET A 115 -5.26 8.70 5.07
C MET A 115 -4.22 8.44 3.98
N ASN A 116 -3.74 7.20 3.84
CA ASN A 116 -2.82 6.82 2.77
C ASN A 116 -3.45 6.96 1.37
N LEU A 117 -4.78 6.91 1.28
CA LEU A 117 -5.52 7.16 0.04
C LEU A 117 -5.70 8.65 -0.28
N GLN A 118 -5.24 9.57 0.58
CA GLN A 118 -5.18 11.00 0.29
C GLN A 118 -3.86 11.34 -0.40
N GLU A 119 -3.84 12.43 -1.16
CA GLU A 119 -2.65 12.83 -1.92
C GLU A 119 -1.42 13.04 -1.02
N SER A 120 -1.59 13.65 0.17
CA SER A 120 -0.50 13.86 1.13
C SER A 120 0.05 12.56 1.70
N GLY A 121 -0.81 11.63 2.11
CA GLY A 121 -0.37 10.34 2.66
C GLY A 121 0.30 9.46 1.61
N ALA A 122 -0.22 9.46 0.38
CA ALA A 122 0.41 8.76 -0.73
C ALA A 122 1.79 9.32 -1.05
N GLN A 123 1.96 10.66 -1.00
CA GLN A 123 3.26 11.30 -1.20
C GLN A 123 4.28 10.87 -0.15
N GLU A 124 3.90 10.86 1.13
CA GLU A 124 4.79 10.44 2.22
C GLU A 124 5.25 8.98 2.06
N LEU A 125 4.36 8.08 1.66
CA LEU A 125 4.73 6.69 1.38
C LEU A 125 5.65 6.56 0.17
N LEU A 126 5.43 7.35 -0.89
CA LEU A 126 6.32 7.38 -2.05
C LEU A 126 7.71 7.91 -1.67
N ASP A 127 7.79 8.96 -0.85
CA ASP A 127 9.05 9.53 -0.40
C ASP A 127 9.87 8.49 0.39
N VAL A 128 9.23 7.73 1.27
CA VAL A 128 9.88 6.62 1.98
C VAL A 128 10.31 5.54 0.99
N ALA A 129 9.41 5.06 0.12
CA ALA A 129 9.73 3.97 -0.80
C ALA A 129 10.93 4.30 -1.71
N PHE A 130 10.98 5.53 -2.25
CA PHE A 130 12.08 5.96 -3.11
C PHE A 130 13.37 6.33 -2.37
N SER A 131 13.38 6.36 -1.05
CA SER A 131 14.61 6.47 -0.26
C SER A 131 15.40 5.15 -0.18
N TYR A 132 14.79 4.04 -0.59
CA TYR A 132 15.39 2.71 -0.64
C TYR A 132 15.76 2.31 -2.08
N PRO A 133 16.67 1.33 -2.28
CA PRO A 133 17.16 0.93 -3.60
C PRO A 133 16.18 0.01 -4.35
N ILE A 134 14.88 0.31 -4.29
CA ILE A 134 13.84 -0.46 -4.96
C ILE A 134 14.04 -0.46 -6.49
N LYS A 135 13.62 -1.52 -7.16
CA LYS A 135 13.69 -1.67 -8.62
C LYS A 135 12.32 -1.62 -9.30
N LEU A 136 11.28 -1.70 -8.52
CA LEU A 136 9.90 -1.61 -8.99
C LEU A 136 9.06 -0.82 -7.97
N ILE A 137 8.24 0.09 -8.48
CA ILE A 137 7.13 0.68 -7.75
C ILE A 137 5.82 0.35 -8.48
N ALA A 138 4.87 -0.26 -7.81
CA ALA A 138 3.58 -0.64 -8.37
C ALA A 138 2.45 0.22 -7.79
N ASN A 139 1.43 0.51 -8.60
CA ASN A 139 0.17 1.07 -8.13
C ASN A 139 -0.92 0.01 -8.17
N ALA A 140 -1.43 -0.38 -7.01
CA ALA A 140 -2.44 -1.43 -6.89
C ALA A 140 -3.84 -0.99 -7.37
N LEU A 141 -4.07 0.29 -7.61
CA LEU A 141 -5.40 0.82 -7.96
C LEU A 141 -5.38 1.58 -9.30
N GLY A 142 -5.20 0.84 -10.39
CA GLY A 142 -5.23 1.38 -11.74
C GLY A 142 -3.95 2.12 -12.16
N VAL A 143 -4.07 2.96 -13.16
CA VAL A 143 -2.93 3.68 -13.76
C VAL A 143 -2.19 4.50 -12.70
N ALA A 144 -0.87 4.40 -12.70
CA ALA A 144 -0.04 5.18 -11.79
C ALA A 144 -0.19 6.69 -12.07
N PRO A 145 -0.44 7.53 -11.06
CA PRO A 145 -0.57 8.96 -11.26
C PRO A 145 0.78 9.59 -11.64
N LYS A 146 0.69 10.79 -12.25
CA LYS A 146 1.87 11.49 -12.78
C LYS A 146 2.99 11.66 -11.76
N ILE A 147 2.65 11.97 -10.51
CA ILE A 147 3.63 12.15 -9.44
C ILE A 147 4.48 10.90 -9.21
N MET A 148 3.84 9.72 -9.15
CA MET A 148 4.52 8.44 -8.99
C MET A 148 5.41 8.12 -10.21
N LEU A 149 4.93 8.39 -11.43
CA LEU A 149 5.70 8.18 -12.66
C LEU A 149 6.92 9.11 -12.74
N ASP A 150 6.77 10.38 -12.36
CA ASP A 150 7.86 11.35 -12.33
C ASP A 150 8.94 10.94 -11.32
N MET A 151 8.54 10.48 -10.12
CA MET A 151 9.46 9.98 -9.09
C MET A 151 10.16 8.70 -9.54
N ALA A 152 9.43 7.75 -10.13
CA ALA A 152 9.99 6.51 -10.66
C ALA A 152 11.06 6.82 -11.73
N LYS A 153 10.74 7.70 -12.68
CA LYS A 153 11.69 8.13 -13.72
C LYS A 153 12.93 8.83 -13.14
N LYS A 154 12.74 9.71 -12.14
CA LYS A 154 13.84 10.44 -11.50
C LYS A 154 14.82 9.51 -10.80
N ASN A 155 14.33 8.40 -10.23
CA ASN A 155 15.11 7.45 -9.44
C ASN A 155 15.53 6.19 -10.24
N ASP A 156 15.28 6.16 -11.56
CA ASP A 156 15.56 4.99 -12.42
C ASP A 156 14.90 3.70 -11.90
N VAL A 157 13.64 3.81 -11.45
CA VAL A 157 12.82 2.72 -10.94
C VAL A 157 11.72 2.41 -11.95
N ALA A 158 11.49 1.15 -12.24
CA ALA A 158 10.38 0.74 -13.10
C ALA A 158 9.03 1.01 -12.40
N ALA A 159 8.05 1.52 -13.16
CA ALA A 159 6.69 1.70 -12.67
C ALA A 159 5.76 0.62 -13.26
N ALA A 160 4.90 0.06 -12.42
CA ALA A 160 3.87 -0.89 -12.80
C ALA A 160 2.49 -0.43 -12.30
N ALA A 161 1.44 -1.00 -12.86
CA ALA A 161 0.08 -0.76 -12.41
C ALA A 161 -0.75 -2.05 -12.50
N LEU A 162 -1.61 -2.29 -11.51
CA LEU A 162 -2.62 -3.34 -11.57
C LEU A 162 -3.87 -2.77 -12.23
N VAL A 163 -4.21 -3.28 -13.40
CA VAL A 163 -5.30 -2.77 -14.23
C VAL A 163 -6.30 -3.87 -14.56
N GLY A 164 -7.58 -3.52 -14.65
CA GLY A 164 -8.63 -4.47 -14.98
C GLY A 164 -8.78 -4.70 -16.48
N THR A 165 -8.41 -3.71 -17.28
CA THR A 165 -8.49 -3.74 -18.75
C THR A 165 -7.30 -3.01 -19.37
N LYS A 166 -7.07 -3.25 -20.67
CA LYS A 166 -5.99 -2.57 -21.41
C LYS A 166 -6.25 -1.07 -21.64
N GLU A 167 -7.48 -0.62 -21.46
CA GLU A 167 -7.88 0.78 -21.57
C GLU A 167 -7.53 1.60 -20.33
N HIS A 168 -7.22 0.93 -19.21
CA HIS A 168 -6.68 1.56 -18.03
C HIS A 168 -5.20 1.87 -18.22
#